data_63278a555acfbc4a71e8a6cc4d82d7bb
#
_entry.id   63278a555acfbc4a71e8a6cc4d82d7bb
#
_cell.length_a   1.000
_cell.length_b   1.000
_cell.length_c   1.000
_cell.angle_alpha   90.00
_cell.angle_beta   90.00
_cell.angle_gamma   90.00
#
_symmetry.space_group_name_H-M   'P 1'
#
loop_
_entity.id
_entity.type
_entity.pdbx_description
1 polymer ?
#
loop_
_entity_poly.entity_id
_entity_poly.type
_entity_poly.pdbx_seq_one_letter_code
_entity_poly.pdbx_strand_id
1 'polypeptide(L)'
;MSEEPTLYPDTPVEPVTLERIGEIFESENLEYRLEEQPVSEEETVQILRTGFSNVAIAMQVRDDVLVADSVWRGNVPSSEGPSLLMVLNQWNQQHFAPTLRFFESAENTLAVSGVREINIAHGLSRNQIGAFVMSTLDSMLQSFAFVE
;
A
#
# COMPACT_ATOMS: atom_id res chain seq x y z
N MET A 1 28.37 26.76 7.31
CA MET A 1 27.65 26.37 7.34
C MET A 1 27.16 25.85 6.54
N SER A 2 26.89 25.41 6.30
CA SER A 2 26.40 24.83 5.53
C SER A 2 25.34 24.96 5.22
N GLU A 3 24.92 25.01 4.75
CA GLU A 3 24.00 25.02 4.48
C GLU A 3 23.41 24.35 3.88
N GLU A 4 23.02 23.79 4.15
CA GLU A 4 22.43 23.01 3.53
C GLU A 4 21.31 23.30 3.04
N PRO A 5 20.97 23.09 2.06
CA PRO A 5 19.83 23.45 1.46
C PRO A 5 18.73 22.63 1.78
N THR A 6 18.61 22.16 2.78
CA THR A 6 17.48 21.44 3.10
C THR A 6 16.35 22.27 3.06
N LEU A 7 15.49 22.05 2.18
CA LEU A 7 14.43 22.89 1.95
C LEU A 7 13.42 22.85 3.03
N TYR A 8 13.09 21.70 3.55
CA TYR A 8 12.02 21.57 4.53
C TYR A 8 12.53 20.73 5.66
N PRO A 9 12.69 21.29 6.82
CA PRO A 9 13.07 20.48 7.96
C PRO A 9 12.00 19.43 8.20
N ASP A 10 12.42 18.28 8.65
CA ASP A 10 11.47 17.22 8.96
C ASP A 10 10.66 17.61 10.19
N THR A 11 9.51 16.99 10.35
CA THR A 11 8.69 17.18 11.54
C THR A 11 9.18 16.27 12.66
N PRO A 12 8.76 16.53 13.88
CA PRO A 12 8.98 15.55 14.95
C PRO A 12 8.28 14.24 14.62
N VAL A 13 8.68 13.21 15.32
CA VAL A 13 8.00 11.92 15.24
C VAL A 13 6.68 12.06 16.00
N GLU A 14 5.59 11.77 15.32
CA GLU A 14 4.25 11.94 15.85
C GLU A 14 3.40 10.76 15.45
N PRO A 15 2.26 10.55 16.11
CA PRO A 15 1.38 9.43 15.73
C PRO A 15 1.00 9.49 14.25
N VAL A 16 0.92 8.34 13.63
CA VAL A 16 0.58 8.24 12.22
C VAL A 16 -0.93 8.22 12.08
N THR A 17 -1.45 9.08 11.21
CA THR A 17 -2.87 9.11 10.90
C THR A 17 -3.03 9.10 9.40
N LEU A 18 -4.21 8.70 8.94
CA LEU A 18 -4.49 8.71 7.50
C LEU A 18 -4.51 10.13 6.96
N GLU A 19 -4.88 11.11 7.78
CA GLU A 19 -4.81 12.51 7.37
C GLU A 19 -3.39 12.93 7.05
N ARG A 20 -2.43 12.50 7.87
CA ARG A 20 -1.03 12.81 7.61
C ARG A 20 -0.53 12.13 6.34
N ILE A 21 -1.03 10.92 6.08
CA ILE A 21 -0.70 10.21 4.84
C ILE A 21 -1.30 10.95 3.65
N GLY A 22 -2.55 11.40 3.79
CA GLY A 22 -3.20 12.17 2.74
C GLY A 22 -2.43 13.44 2.37
N GLU A 23 -1.80 14.09 3.35
CA GLU A 23 -1.00 15.26 3.08
C GLU A 23 0.18 14.95 2.16
N ILE A 24 0.74 13.75 2.29
CA ILE A 24 1.81 13.33 1.37
C ILE A 24 1.25 13.20 -0.05
N PHE A 25 0.07 12.59 -0.17
CA PHE A 25 -0.56 12.46 -1.48
C PHE A 25 -0.80 13.84 -2.11
N GLU A 26 -1.27 14.78 -1.31
CA GLU A 26 -1.53 16.13 -1.80
C GLU A 26 -0.24 16.81 -2.24
N SER A 27 0.83 16.63 -1.47
CA SER A 27 2.09 17.27 -1.83
C SER A 27 2.70 16.69 -3.09
N GLU A 28 2.31 15.46 -3.46
CA GLU A 28 2.82 14.81 -4.67
C GLU A 28 1.82 14.86 -5.81
N ASN A 29 0.74 15.60 -5.64
CA ASN A 29 -0.31 15.74 -6.65
C ASN A 29 -0.96 14.41 -7.01
N LEU A 30 -1.13 13.54 -6.01
CA LEU A 30 -1.77 12.25 -6.19
C LEU A 30 -3.17 12.31 -5.62
N GLU A 31 -4.10 11.66 -6.28
CA GLU A 31 -5.48 11.62 -5.84
C GLU A 31 -5.69 10.52 -4.82
N TYR A 32 -6.57 10.78 -3.88
CA TYR A 32 -6.94 9.79 -2.87
C TYR A 32 -8.29 10.15 -2.31
N ARG A 33 -8.90 9.19 -1.60
CA ARG A 33 -10.15 9.40 -0.88
C ARG A 33 -10.00 8.83 0.52
N LEU A 34 -10.62 9.51 1.47
CA LEU A 34 -10.77 8.97 2.81
C LEU A 34 -12.22 8.51 2.94
N GLU A 35 -12.40 7.25 3.32
CA GLU A 35 -13.71 6.66 3.47
C GLU A 35 -13.85 6.08 4.86
N GLU A 36 -15.07 6.06 5.36
CA GLU A 36 -15.36 5.37 6.61
C GLU A 36 -16.17 4.14 6.29
N GLN A 37 -15.79 3.04 6.89
CA GLN A 37 -16.45 1.77 6.63
C GLN A 37 -16.88 1.16 7.95
N PRO A 38 -18.16 0.88 8.14
CA PRO A 38 -18.60 0.25 9.37
C PRO A 38 -18.12 -1.19 9.43
N VAL A 39 -17.56 -1.58 10.57
CA VAL A 39 -17.18 -2.96 10.81
C VAL A 39 -18.10 -3.61 11.83
N SER A 40 -18.86 -2.80 12.57
CA SER A 40 -19.90 -3.28 13.48
C SER A 40 -20.86 -2.13 13.71
N GLU A 41 -21.90 -2.37 14.51
CA GLU A 41 -22.87 -1.32 14.79
C GLU A 41 -22.26 -0.13 15.52
N GLU A 42 -21.18 -0.37 16.24
CA GLU A 42 -20.61 0.66 17.09
C GLU A 42 -19.24 1.13 16.61
N GLU A 43 -18.72 0.52 15.55
CA GLU A 43 -17.35 0.79 15.17
C GLU A 43 -17.21 0.99 13.68
N THR A 44 -16.50 2.05 13.30
CA THR A 44 -16.15 2.27 11.91
C THR A 44 -14.63 2.38 11.82
N VAL A 45 -14.09 2.02 10.67
CA VAL A 45 -12.67 2.22 10.40
C VAL A 45 -12.55 3.19 9.24
N GLN A 46 -11.48 3.96 9.27
CA GLN A 46 -11.18 4.89 8.19
C GLN A 46 -10.21 4.21 7.23
N ILE A 47 -10.44 4.39 5.95
CA ILE A 47 -9.61 3.79 4.91
C ILE A 47 -9.23 4.87 3.92
N LEU A 48 -7.94 4.94 3.57
CA LEU A 48 -7.48 5.82 2.52
C LEU A 48 -7.38 4.97 1.24
N ARG A 49 -8.08 5.39 0.19
CA ARG A 49 -8.10 4.65 -1.06
C ARG A 49 -7.48 5.47 -2.18
N THR A 50 -6.67 4.80 -2.97
CA THR A 50 -6.09 5.38 -4.16
C THR A 50 -5.98 4.27 -5.21
N GLY A 51 -5.52 4.61 -6.39
CA GLY A 51 -5.38 3.60 -7.42
C GLY A 51 -4.72 4.16 -8.66
N PHE A 52 -4.31 3.22 -9.49
CA PHE A 52 -3.70 3.51 -10.77
C PHE A 52 -4.39 2.62 -11.80
N SER A 53 -3.96 2.68 -13.05
CA SER A 53 -4.67 1.96 -14.10
C SER A 53 -4.74 0.45 -13.83
N ASN A 54 -3.70 -0.10 -13.21
CA ASN A 54 -3.63 -1.55 -13.01
C ASN A 54 -3.74 -2.02 -11.57
N VAL A 55 -3.96 -1.11 -10.62
CA VAL A 55 -3.97 -1.50 -9.21
C VAL A 55 -4.88 -0.60 -8.39
N ALA A 56 -5.61 -1.21 -7.45
CA ALA A 56 -6.37 -0.50 -6.43
C ALA A 56 -5.64 -0.67 -5.10
N ILE A 57 -5.49 0.41 -4.34
CA ILE A 57 -4.72 0.40 -3.10
C ILE A 57 -5.56 0.97 -1.98
N ALA A 58 -5.51 0.32 -0.83
CA ALA A 58 -6.19 0.77 0.39
C ALA A 58 -5.20 0.77 1.53
N MET A 59 -5.19 1.84 2.31
CA MET A 59 -4.33 1.95 3.49
C MET A 59 -5.18 2.17 4.71
N GLN A 60 -4.83 1.51 5.80
CA GLN A 60 -5.52 1.72 7.07
C GLN A 60 -4.58 1.48 8.23
N VAL A 61 -4.94 2.05 9.36
CA VAL A 61 -4.18 1.86 10.59
C VAL A 61 -4.95 0.86 11.44
N ARG A 62 -4.27 -0.21 11.84
CA ARG A 62 -4.82 -1.22 12.72
C ARG A 62 -3.89 -1.36 13.90
N ASP A 63 -4.36 -0.94 15.06
CA ASP A 63 -3.53 -0.95 16.27
C ASP A 63 -2.24 -0.20 15.98
N ASP A 64 -1.12 -0.85 16.08
CA ASP A 64 0.18 -0.21 15.89
C ASP A 64 0.78 -0.46 14.53
N VAL A 65 -0.05 -0.83 13.53
CA VAL A 65 0.44 -1.19 12.21
C VAL A 65 -0.29 -0.39 11.15
N LEU A 66 0.49 0.19 10.24
CA LEU A 66 -0.07 0.79 9.04
C LEU A 66 0.00 -0.28 7.94
N VAL A 67 -1.14 -0.62 7.39
CA VAL A 67 -1.26 -1.67 6.38
C VAL A 67 -1.61 -1.03 5.05
N ALA A 68 -0.81 -1.31 4.03
CA ALA A 68 -1.11 -0.93 2.66
C ALA A 68 -1.43 -2.22 1.90
N ASP A 69 -2.66 -2.35 1.46
CA ASP A 69 -3.12 -3.52 0.74
C ASP A 69 -3.45 -3.11 -0.68
N SER A 70 -3.21 -4.00 -1.63
CA SER A 70 -3.44 -3.66 -3.02
C SER A 70 -4.03 -4.86 -3.74
N VAL A 71 -4.79 -4.58 -4.79
CA VAL A 71 -5.36 -5.63 -5.64
C VAL A 71 -5.08 -5.26 -7.09
N TRP A 72 -4.50 -6.21 -7.81
CA TRP A 72 -4.27 -6.07 -9.24
C TRP A 72 -5.62 -6.08 -9.96
N ARG A 73 -5.78 -5.21 -10.95
CA ARG A 73 -7.07 -5.11 -11.64
C ARG A 73 -7.25 -6.14 -12.74
N GLY A 74 -6.22 -6.97 -13.00
CA GLY A 74 -6.36 -8.07 -13.92
C GLY A 74 -6.85 -9.31 -13.21
N ASN A 75 -6.96 -10.39 -13.95
CA ASN A 75 -7.31 -11.68 -13.37
C ASN A 75 -6.72 -12.78 -14.22
N VAL A 76 -6.69 -13.99 -13.64
CA VAL A 76 -6.05 -15.14 -14.24
C VAL A 76 -6.99 -16.32 -14.09
N PRO A 77 -7.16 -17.14 -15.14
CA PRO A 77 -7.98 -18.35 -14.98
C PRO A 77 -7.39 -19.26 -13.91
N SER A 78 -8.26 -19.93 -13.18
CA SER A 78 -7.81 -20.84 -12.12
C SER A 78 -6.92 -21.94 -12.63
N SER A 79 -7.09 -22.33 -13.89
CA SER A 79 -6.27 -23.37 -14.48
C SER A 79 -4.80 -22.97 -14.59
N GLU A 80 -4.49 -21.68 -14.50
CA GLU A 80 -3.12 -21.21 -14.55
C GLU A 80 -2.54 -20.93 -13.18
N GLY A 81 -3.21 -21.41 -12.13
CA GLY A 81 -2.74 -21.21 -10.78
C GLY A 81 -1.31 -21.63 -10.51
N PRO A 82 -0.89 -22.84 -10.96
CA PRO A 82 0.50 -23.25 -10.73
C PRO A 82 1.53 -22.31 -11.37
N SER A 83 1.26 -21.82 -12.57
CA SER A 83 2.16 -20.87 -13.22
C SER A 83 2.17 -19.55 -12.49
N LEU A 84 1.00 -19.08 -12.06
CA LEU A 84 0.89 -17.84 -11.30
C LEU A 84 1.65 -17.96 -9.99
N LEU A 85 1.52 -19.08 -9.30
CA LEU A 85 2.21 -19.30 -8.03
C LEU A 85 3.71 -19.17 -8.21
N MET A 86 4.26 -19.70 -9.29
CA MET A 86 5.69 -19.60 -9.55
C MET A 86 6.11 -18.15 -9.74
N VAL A 87 5.33 -17.37 -10.45
CA VAL A 87 5.63 -15.96 -10.69
C VAL A 87 5.62 -15.19 -9.37
N LEU A 88 4.59 -15.41 -8.55
CA LEU A 88 4.49 -14.69 -7.29
C LEU A 88 5.59 -15.08 -6.32
N ASN A 89 5.95 -16.38 -6.28
CA ASN A 89 7.05 -16.83 -5.44
C ASN A 89 8.37 -16.21 -5.88
N GLN A 90 8.58 -16.07 -7.17
CA GLN A 90 9.80 -15.45 -7.67
C GLN A 90 9.89 -13.99 -7.22
N TRP A 91 8.78 -13.26 -7.32
CA TRP A 91 8.76 -11.88 -6.83
C TRP A 91 9.07 -11.84 -5.34
N ASN A 92 8.37 -12.68 -4.56
CA ASN A 92 8.51 -12.66 -3.10
C ASN A 92 9.91 -13.02 -2.64
N GLN A 93 10.62 -13.84 -3.40
CA GLN A 93 11.99 -14.23 -3.06
C GLN A 93 13.00 -13.14 -3.36
N GLN A 94 12.69 -12.28 -4.31
CA GLN A 94 13.65 -11.29 -4.78
C GLN A 94 13.38 -9.88 -4.26
N HIS A 95 12.24 -9.63 -3.66
CA HIS A 95 11.85 -8.29 -3.27
C HIS A 95 11.34 -8.26 -1.84
N PHE A 96 11.69 -7.17 -1.14
CA PHE A 96 11.25 -6.99 0.22
C PHE A 96 9.76 -6.72 0.28
N ALA A 97 9.20 -5.99 -0.69
CA ALA A 97 7.80 -5.59 -0.68
C ALA A 97 7.31 -5.32 -2.09
N PRO A 98 6.01 -5.41 -2.31
CA PRO A 98 5.02 -5.98 -1.40
C PRO A 98 5.09 -7.50 -1.42
N THR A 99 4.47 -8.13 -0.44
CA THR A 99 4.29 -9.58 -0.46
C THR A 99 3.09 -9.87 -1.34
N LEU A 100 3.29 -10.65 -2.39
CA LEU A 100 2.23 -10.98 -3.33
C LEU A 100 1.59 -12.32 -2.98
N ARG A 101 0.30 -12.39 -3.20
CA ARG A 101 -0.46 -13.62 -3.01
C ARG A 101 -1.62 -13.62 -4.00
N PHE A 102 -2.26 -14.78 -4.17
CA PHE A 102 -3.43 -14.83 -5.02
C PHE A 102 -4.54 -15.60 -4.29
N PHE A 103 -5.76 -15.35 -4.73
CA PHE A 103 -6.93 -16.02 -4.15
C PHE A 103 -8.01 -16.10 -5.22
N GLU A 104 -8.96 -17.00 -5.00
CA GLU A 104 -10.06 -17.12 -5.93
C GLU A 104 -11.06 -16.00 -5.67
N SER A 105 -11.25 -15.14 -6.64
CA SER A 105 -12.12 -13.98 -6.48
C SER A 105 -13.51 -14.22 -7.04
N ALA A 106 -13.59 -15.10 -8.03
CA ALA A 106 -14.86 -15.49 -8.64
C ALA A 106 -14.65 -16.90 -9.16
N GLU A 107 -15.73 -17.53 -9.60
CA GLU A 107 -15.62 -18.90 -10.06
C GLU A 107 -14.59 -18.98 -11.17
N ASN A 108 -13.62 -19.87 -11.00
CA ASN A 108 -12.58 -20.14 -11.98
C ASN A 108 -11.69 -18.94 -12.31
N THR A 109 -11.62 -17.95 -11.41
CA THR A 109 -10.83 -16.75 -11.62
C THR A 109 -9.99 -16.45 -10.38
N LEU A 110 -8.72 -16.14 -10.59
CA LEU A 110 -7.80 -15.80 -9.52
C LEU A 110 -7.49 -14.31 -9.57
N ALA A 111 -7.46 -13.69 -8.39
CA ALA A 111 -7.04 -12.30 -8.23
C ALA A 111 -5.72 -12.29 -7.50
N VAL A 112 -4.90 -11.27 -7.78
CA VAL A 112 -3.59 -11.12 -7.15
C VAL A 112 -3.62 -9.88 -6.27
N SER A 113 -3.11 -10.02 -5.05
CA SER A 113 -3.00 -8.89 -4.14
C SER A 113 -1.58 -8.78 -3.62
N GLY A 114 -1.21 -7.59 -3.17
CA GLY A 114 0.07 -7.35 -2.55
C GLY A 114 -0.13 -6.53 -1.29
N VAL A 115 0.64 -6.85 -0.24
CA VAL A 115 0.49 -6.18 1.03
C VAL A 115 1.86 -5.74 1.55
N ARG A 116 1.87 -4.57 2.18
CA ARG A 116 3.05 -4.07 2.88
C ARG A 116 2.59 -3.45 4.18
N GLU A 117 3.34 -3.71 5.26
CA GLU A 117 3.00 -3.22 6.58
C GLU A 117 4.21 -2.57 7.21
N ILE A 118 3.95 -1.60 8.10
CA ILE A 118 5.01 -0.99 8.89
C ILE A 118 4.47 -0.77 10.29
N ASN A 119 5.32 -1.03 11.28
CA ASN A 119 4.97 -0.78 12.67
C ASN A 119 5.05 0.71 12.94
N ILE A 120 3.99 1.27 13.53
CA ILE A 120 3.91 2.70 13.79
C ILE A 120 3.64 3.00 15.26
N ALA A 121 3.97 2.05 16.15
CA ALA A 121 3.70 2.22 17.57
C ALA A 121 4.36 3.47 18.15
N HIS A 122 5.50 3.85 17.61
CA HIS A 122 6.24 5.01 18.10
C HIS A 122 6.08 6.24 17.21
N GLY A 123 5.17 6.17 16.24
CA GLY A 123 4.97 7.29 15.32
C GLY A 123 6.02 7.38 14.24
N LEU A 124 5.85 8.32 13.34
CA LEU A 124 6.78 8.58 12.24
C LEU A 124 6.84 10.08 12.00
N SER A 125 7.98 10.54 11.51
CA SER A 125 8.09 11.92 11.04
C SER A 125 7.45 12.02 9.65
N ARG A 126 7.26 13.26 9.18
CA ARG A 126 6.70 13.48 7.86
C ARG A 126 7.55 12.84 6.77
N ASN A 127 8.88 12.98 6.86
CA ASN A 127 9.75 12.39 5.84
C ASN A 127 9.70 10.87 5.87
N GLN A 128 9.55 10.28 7.05
CA GLN A 128 9.42 8.83 7.16
C GLN A 128 8.12 8.34 6.53
N ILE A 129 7.02 9.07 6.77
CA ILE A 129 5.75 8.72 6.14
C ILE A 129 5.86 8.85 4.62
N GLY A 130 6.47 9.94 4.15
CA GLY A 130 6.64 10.14 2.72
C GLY A 130 7.44 9.03 2.07
N ALA A 131 8.54 8.63 2.71
CA ALA A 131 9.36 7.55 2.19
C ALA A 131 8.58 6.24 2.12
N PHE A 132 7.80 5.93 3.16
CA PHE A 132 7.00 4.71 3.14
C PHE A 132 5.94 4.75 2.04
N VAL A 133 5.22 5.87 1.94
CA VAL A 133 4.14 5.99 0.96
C VAL A 133 4.70 5.88 -0.46
N MET A 134 5.72 6.66 -0.78
CA MET A 134 6.20 6.69 -2.15
C MET A 134 6.87 5.37 -2.53
N SER A 135 7.64 4.77 -1.64
CA SER A 135 8.24 3.47 -1.95
C SER A 135 7.20 2.38 -2.05
N THR A 136 6.12 2.48 -1.28
CA THR A 136 5.04 1.51 -1.34
C THR A 136 4.32 1.59 -2.68
N LEU A 137 3.96 2.80 -3.12
CA LEU A 137 3.28 2.95 -4.40
C LEU A 137 4.15 2.45 -5.53
N ASP A 138 5.43 2.81 -5.51
CA ASP A 138 6.35 2.40 -6.56
C ASP A 138 6.53 0.89 -6.59
N SER A 139 6.72 0.27 -5.44
CA SER A 139 6.93 -1.18 -5.40
C SER A 139 5.69 -1.94 -5.81
N MET A 140 4.50 -1.42 -5.48
CA MET A 140 3.27 -2.08 -5.91
C MET A 140 3.10 -2.00 -7.43
N LEU A 141 3.41 -0.84 -8.01
CA LEU A 141 3.33 -0.71 -9.46
C LEU A 141 4.32 -1.66 -10.15
N GLN A 142 5.52 -1.78 -9.61
CA GLN A 142 6.51 -2.69 -10.18
C GLN A 142 6.09 -4.14 -10.04
N SER A 143 5.51 -4.50 -8.90
CA SER A 143 5.11 -5.89 -8.65
C SER A 143 4.03 -6.33 -9.63
N PHE A 144 3.06 -5.48 -9.89
CA PHE A 144 1.99 -5.86 -10.79
C PHE A 144 2.39 -5.78 -12.25
N ALA A 145 3.37 -4.95 -12.59
CA ALA A 145 3.99 -5.01 -13.90
C ALA A 145 4.73 -6.33 -14.09
N PHE A 146 5.34 -6.84 -13.03
CA PHE A 146 6.02 -8.13 -13.08
C PHE A 146 5.05 -9.28 -13.31
N VAL A 147 3.86 -9.18 -12.73
CA VAL A 147 2.83 -10.22 -12.89
C VAL A 147 2.28 -10.23 -14.31
N GLU A 148 2.21 -9.10 -14.95
CA GLU A 148 1.67 -9.02 -16.33
C GLU A 148 2.64 -9.60 -17.38
#